data_372301a29ea1d6aeb66a949b832da9f6
#
_entry.id   372301a29ea1d6aeb66a949b832da9f6
#
_cell.length_a   1.000
_cell.length_b   1.000
_cell.length_c   1.000
_cell.angle_alpha   90.00
_cell.angle_beta   90.00
_cell.angle_gamma   90.00
#
_symmetry.space_group_name_H-M   'P 1'
#
loop_
_entity.id
_entity.type
_entity.pdbx_description
1 polymer ?
#
loop_
_entity_poly.entity_id
_entity_poly.type
_entity_poly.pdbx_seq_one_letter_code
_entity_poly.pdbx_strand_id
1 'polypeptide(L)'
;MSETYFRKGFGLKKDIEGSLTADYASGVVDAFLKGGHTITAGPLTFRLAKEFGFCYGVDRAVEYAYETRAKFPDRPIALVGEIIHNPHVNRRLQQMGVRFLEHGADGEFDFSGLTTDDVVIMPAFGVTI
;
A
#
# COMPACT_ATOMS: atom_id res chain seq x y z
N MET A 1 2.82 18.70 24.02
CA MET A 1 2.28 17.87 22.91
C MET A 1 3.36 16.88 22.53
N SER A 2 3.14 15.60 22.70
CA SER A 2 4.09 14.62 22.18
C SER A 2 3.91 14.56 20.67
N GLU A 3 4.86 15.08 19.92
CA GLU A 3 4.94 14.80 18.49
C GLU A 3 5.01 13.29 18.30
N THR A 4 4.00 12.73 17.66
CA THR A 4 3.96 11.30 17.41
C THR A 4 4.38 11.06 15.96
N TYR A 5 5.69 10.90 15.79
CA TYR A 5 6.28 10.60 14.48
C TYR A 5 6.81 9.17 14.45
N PHE A 6 6.28 8.39 13.52
CA PHE A 6 6.62 6.98 13.37
C PHE A 6 7.47 6.79 12.11
N ARG A 7 8.73 6.37 12.27
CA ARG A 7 9.63 6.02 11.16
C ARG A 7 9.59 4.55 10.79
N LYS A 8 8.95 3.74 11.60
CA LYS A 8 8.86 2.28 11.43
C LYS A 8 7.41 1.86 11.55
N GLY A 9 7.08 0.69 11.00
CA GLY A 9 5.78 0.07 11.23
C GLY A 9 5.51 -0.19 12.72
N PHE A 10 4.27 -0.48 13.01
CA PHE A 10 3.78 -0.66 14.38
C PHE A 10 3.97 -2.08 14.92
N GLY A 11 4.57 -2.98 14.12
CA GLY A 11 4.73 -4.38 14.49
C GLY A 11 3.43 -5.20 14.43
N LEU A 12 2.44 -4.72 13.68
CA LEU A 12 1.12 -5.35 13.52
C LEU A 12 1.05 -6.28 12.30
N LYS A 13 2.20 -6.71 11.76
CA LYS A 13 2.24 -7.53 10.54
C LYS A 13 1.34 -8.77 10.62
N LYS A 14 1.30 -9.45 11.76
CA LYS A 14 0.44 -10.63 11.94
C LYS A 14 -1.06 -10.29 11.89
N ASP A 15 -1.42 -9.11 12.38
CA ASP A 15 -2.82 -8.67 12.42
C ASP A 15 -3.35 -8.27 11.04
N ILE A 16 -2.47 -7.83 10.15
CA ILE A 16 -2.81 -7.42 8.78
C ILE A 16 -2.58 -8.49 7.71
N GLU A 17 -1.89 -9.58 8.04
CA GLU A 17 -1.50 -10.63 7.07
C GLU A 17 -2.71 -11.23 6.33
N GLY A 18 -3.80 -11.47 7.06
CA GLY A 18 -5.04 -11.96 6.46
C GLY A 18 -5.64 -11.00 5.43
N SER A 19 -5.64 -9.71 5.72
CA SER A 19 -6.14 -8.68 4.81
C SER A 19 -5.23 -8.53 3.58
N LEU A 20 -3.91 -8.51 3.79
CA LEU A 20 -2.94 -8.45 2.68
C LEU A 20 -3.08 -9.68 1.77
N THR A 21 -3.18 -10.88 2.33
CA THR A 21 -3.37 -12.09 1.54
C THR A 21 -4.67 -12.04 0.74
N ALA A 22 -5.79 -11.64 1.35
CA ALA A 22 -7.07 -11.53 0.67
C ALA A 22 -7.03 -10.50 -0.48
N ASP A 23 -6.32 -9.40 -0.32
CA ASP A 23 -6.28 -8.31 -1.27
C ASP A 23 -5.31 -8.53 -2.44
N TYR A 24 -4.25 -9.31 -2.23
CA TYR A 24 -3.17 -9.49 -3.22
C TYR A 24 -2.94 -10.95 -3.65
N ALA A 25 -3.72 -11.92 -3.14
CA ALA A 25 -3.66 -13.28 -3.63
C ALA A 25 -4.14 -13.38 -5.09
N SER A 26 -3.48 -14.22 -5.87
CA SER A 26 -3.82 -14.44 -7.27
C SER A 26 -3.86 -15.93 -7.60
N GLY A 27 -5.04 -16.44 -7.96
CA GLY A 27 -5.20 -17.83 -8.39
C GLY A 27 -4.39 -18.17 -9.65
N VAL A 28 -4.12 -17.18 -10.49
CA VAL A 28 -3.25 -17.36 -11.67
C VAL A 28 -1.79 -17.57 -11.23
N VAL A 29 -1.30 -16.78 -10.29
CA VAL A 29 0.04 -16.96 -9.73
C VAL A 29 0.16 -18.31 -9.05
N ASP A 30 -0.84 -18.72 -8.27
CA ASP A 30 -0.87 -20.04 -7.62
C ASP A 30 -0.80 -21.18 -8.64
N ALA A 31 -1.50 -21.06 -9.77
CA ALA A 31 -1.45 -22.04 -10.84
C ALA A 31 -0.03 -22.14 -11.45
N PHE A 32 0.64 -21.00 -11.66
CA PHE A 32 2.03 -20.99 -12.13
C PHE A 32 2.97 -21.67 -11.14
N LEU A 33 2.84 -21.37 -9.85
CA LEU A 33 3.69 -21.95 -8.81
C LEU A 33 3.50 -23.47 -8.71
N LYS A 34 2.26 -23.94 -8.79
CA LYS A 34 1.94 -25.37 -8.83
C LYS A 34 2.48 -26.07 -10.09
N GLY A 35 2.52 -25.35 -11.22
CA GLY A 35 3.05 -25.85 -12.50
C GLY A 35 4.55 -25.65 -12.69
N GLY A 36 5.31 -25.38 -11.64
CA GLY A 36 6.77 -25.16 -11.74
C GLY A 36 7.11 -23.90 -12.53
N HIS A 37 6.38 -22.82 -12.29
CA HIS A 37 6.51 -21.51 -12.94
C HIS A 37 6.14 -21.54 -14.45
N THR A 38 5.40 -22.54 -14.90
CA THR A 38 5.05 -22.67 -16.31
C THR A 38 3.60 -23.10 -16.48
N ILE A 39 2.89 -22.48 -17.42
CA ILE A 39 1.55 -22.89 -17.85
C ILE A 39 1.54 -22.94 -19.36
N THR A 40 0.99 -24.01 -19.93
CA THR A 40 0.76 -24.16 -21.36
C THR A 40 -0.74 -24.04 -21.68
N ALA A 41 -1.09 -23.18 -22.61
CA ALA A 41 -2.44 -23.01 -23.11
C ALA A 41 -2.45 -23.02 -24.63
N GLY A 42 -2.98 -24.09 -25.24
CA GLY A 42 -2.91 -24.30 -26.66
C GLY A 42 -1.45 -24.32 -27.17
N PRO A 43 -1.12 -23.52 -28.19
CA PRO A 43 0.25 -23.45 -28.74
C PRO A 43 1.20 -22.56 -27.91
N LEU A 44 0.70 -21.88 -26.84
CA LEU A 44 1.47 -20.92 -26.08
C LEU A 44 1.96 -21.52 -24.77
N THR A 45 3.20 -21.22 -24.44
CA THR A 45 3.80 -21.53 -23.13
C THR A 45 4.16 -20.24 -22.41
N PHE A 46 3.55 -20.03 -21.26
CA PHE A 46 3.80 -18.89 -20.37
C PHE A 46 4.76 -19.31 -19.27
N ARG A 47 5.70 -18.45 -18.96
CA ARG A 47 6.67 -18.67 -17.86
C ARG A 47 6.64 -17.50 -16.90
N LEU A 48 6.42 -17.79 -15.62
CA LEU A 48 6.55 -16.81 -14.55
C LEU A 48 8.02 -16.71 -14.14
N ALA A 49 8.52 -15.49 -13.98
CA ALA A 49 9.84 -15.27 -13.43
C ALA A 49 9.96 -15.90 -12.03
N LYS A 50 11.18 -16.24 -11.60
CA LYS A 50 11.41 -16.76 -10.25
C LYS A 50 11.18 -15.68 -9.19
N GLU A 51 11.65 -14.48 -9.49
CA GLU A 51 11.42 -13.30 -8.66
C GLU A 51 10.34 -12.43 -9.32
N PHE A 52 9.25 -12.24 -8.63
CA PHE A 52 8.10 -11.47 -9.12
C PHE A 52 7.34 -10.83 -7.95
N GLY A 53 6.44 -9.92 -8.25
CA GLY A 53 5.65 -9.17 -7.26
C GLY A 53 6.27 -7.81 -6.93
N PHE A 54 5.94 -7.29 -5.76
CA PHE A 54 6.50 -6.04 -5.28
C PHE A 54 7.95 -6.22 -4.84
N CYS A 55 8.77 -5.19 -5.04
CA CYS A 55 10.08 -5.16 -4.39
C CYS A 55 9.90 -4.99 -2.87
N TYR A 56 10.93 -5.35 -2.11
CA TYR A 56 10.90 -5.26 -0.64
C TYR A 56 10.46 -3.88 -0.12
N GLY A 57 10.91 -2.80 -0.76
CA GLY A 57 10.54 -1.44 -0.35
C GLY A 57 9.06 -1.14 -0.54
N VAL A 58 8.47 -1.56 -1.65
CA VAL A 58 7.03 -1.40 -1.93
C VAL A 58 6.20 -2.26 -0.98
N ASP A 59 6.58 -3.52 -0.77
CA ASP A 59 5.92 -4.41 0.19
C ASP A 59 5.85 -3.76 1.57
N ARG A 60 6.97 -3.23 2.06
CA ARG A 60 7.03 -2.55 3.37
C ARG A 60 6.19 -1.29 3.42
N ALA A 61 6.15 -0.51 2.34
CA ALA A 61 5.34 0.71 2.29
C ALA A 61 3.83 0.38 2.32
N VAL A 62 3.41 -0.64 1.60
CA VAL A 62 2.02 -1.14 1.63
C VAL A 62 1.69 -1.72 3.01
N GLU A 63 2.54 -2.58 3.58
CA GLU A 63 2.39 -3.10 4.95
C GLU A 63 2.17 -1.96 5.95
N TYR A 64 2.99 -0.91 5.92
CA TYR A 64 2.88 0.22 6.84
C TYR A 64 1.57 0.98 6.71
N ALA A 65 1.02 1.11 5.51
CA ALA A 65 -0.30 1.72 5.31
C ALA A 65 -1.41 0.88 5.96
N TYR A 66 -1.37 -0.44 5.80
CA TYR A 66 -2.30 -1.37 6.46
C TYR A 66 -2.13 -1.36 7.99
N GLU A 67 -0.90 -1.40 8.50
CA GLU A 67 -0.62 -1.28 9.93
C GLU A 67 -1.13 0.06 10.49
N THR A 68 -1.02 1.14 9.72
CA THR A 68 -1.52 2.46 10.14
C THR A 68 -3.03 2.42 10.34
N ARG A 69 -3.79 1.83 9.42
CA ARG A 69 -5.23 1.68 9.57
C ARG A 69 -5.58 0.78 10.75
N ALA A 70 -4.86 -0.33 10.94
CA ALA A 70 -5.07 -1.23 12.08
C ALA A 70 -4.76 -0.55 13.42
N LYS A 71 -3.73 0.30 13.47
CA LYS A 71 -3.34 1.05 14.68
C LYS A 71 -4.31 2.17 15.02
N PHE A 72 -4.89 2.81 14.02
CA PHE A 72 -5.77 3.97 14.17
C PHE A 72 -7.13 3.71 13.48
N PRO A 73 -7.93 2.76 13.98
CA PRO A 73 -9.15 2.32 13.29
C PRO A 73 -10.20 3.43 13.15
N ASP A 74 -10.25 4.34 14.12
CA ASP A 74 -11.28 5.39 14.22
C ASP A 74 -10.79 6.78 13.79
N ARG A 75 -9.50 6.93 13.47
CA ARG A 75 -8.95 8.23 13.09
C ARG A 75 -8.97 8.40 11.56
N PRO A 76 -9.19 9.63 11.07
CA PRO A 76 -8.99 9.95 9.66
C PRO A 76 -7.51 9.70 9.30
N ILE A 77 -7.28 9.07 8.14
CA ILE A 77 -5.94 8.85 7.61
C ILE A 77 -5.82 9.55 6.27
N ALA A 78 -4.80 10.37 6.13
CA ALA A 78 -4.44 11.04 4.90
C ALA A 78 -3.10 10.51 4.37
N LEU A 79 -3.00 10.32 3.05
CA LEU A 79 -1.79 9.93 2.36
C LEU A 79 -1.34 11.08 1.46
N VAL A 80 -0.09 11.49 1.56
CA VAL A 80 0.50 12.53 0.72
C VAL A 80 0.90 11.91 -0.62
N GLY A 81 0.12 12.15 -1.66
CA GLY A 81 0.30 11.53 -2.98
C GLY A 81 -0.05 10.04 -2.99
N GLU A 82 0.77 9.22 -3.62
CA GLU A 82 0.58 7.78 -3.75
C GLU A 82 1.76 7.02 -3.14
N ILE A 83 1.50 5.84 -2.56
CA ILE A 83 2.58 4.95 -2.12
C ILE A 83 3.33 4.39 -3.32
N ILE A 84 2.58 3.96 -4.33
CA ILE A 84 3.08 3.51 -5.63
C ILE A 84 2.05 3.85 -6.71
N HIS A 85 2.50 3.99 -7.94
CA HIS A 85 1.63 4.18 -9.10
C HIS A 85 0.94 2.87 -9.51
N ASN A 86 0.11 2.34 -8.61
CA ASN A 86 -0.66 1.12 -8.85
C ASN A 86 -2.14 1.33 -8.53
N PRO A 87 -3.03 1.36 -9.54
CA PRO A 87 -4.46 1.63 -9.33
C PRO A 87 -5.16 0.62 -8.42
N HIS A 88 -4.68 -0.62 -8.35
CA HIS A 88 -5.25 -1.63 -7.47
C HIS A 88 -4.93 -1.29 -6.00
N VAL A 89 -3.67 -1.02 -5.69
CA VAL A 89 -3.23 -0.61 -4.35
C VAL A 89 -3.96 0.65 -3.90
N ASN A 90 -4.01 1.66 -4.76
CA ASN A 90 -4.65 2.94 -4.44
C ASN A 90 -6.14 2.76 -4.15
N ARG A 91 -6.87 1.97 -4.94
CA ARG A 91 -8.27 1.65 -4.67
C ARG A 91 -8.47 0.93 -3.33
N ARG A 92 -7.58 -0.01 -3.00
CA ARG A 92 -7.69 -0.73 -1.73
C ARG A 92 -7.48 0.21 -0.54
N LEU A 93 -6.49 1.10 -0.59
CA LEU A 93 -6.27 2.10 0.45
C LEU A 93 -7.49 3.05 0.58
N GLN A 94 -8.07 3.50 -0.53
CA GLN A 94 -9.29 4.30 -0.50
C GLN A 94 -10.48 3.55 0.13
N GLN A 95 -10.67 2.27 -0.20
CA GLN A 95 -11.70 1.43 0.40
C GLN A 95 -11.49 1.23 1.92
N MET A 96 -10.26 1.29 2.38
CA MET A 96 -9.90 1.29 3.79
C MET A 96 -10.10 2.66 4.47
N GLY A 97 -10.60 3.67 3.74
CA GLY A 97 -10.84 5.00 4.27
C GLY A 97 -9.58 5.87 4.34
N VAL A 98 -8.56 5.57 3.54
CA VAL A 98 -7.39 6.46 3.40
C VAL A 98 -7.72 7.52 2.35
N ARG A 99 -7.67 8.79 2.76
CA ARG A 99 -7.86 9.94 1.88
C ARG A 99 -6.52 10.33 1.25
N PHE A 100 -6.49 10.47 -0.06
CA PHE A 100 -5.30 10.94 -0.78
C PHE A 100 -5.34 12.47 -0.84
N LEU A 101 -4.24 13.11 -0.46
CA LEU A 101 -4.12 14.55 -0.61
C LEU A 101 -3.87 14.89 -2.07
N GLU A 102 -4.60 15.89 -2.54
CA GLU A 102 -4.48 16.39 -3.91
C GLU A 102 -3.55 17.61 -3.95
N HIS A 103 -3.09 17.94 -5.15
CA HIS A 103 -2.32 19.16 -5.38
C HIS A 103 -3.26 20.36 -5.43
N GLY A 104 -2.86 21.44 -4.76
CA GLY A 104 -3.49 22.74 -4.88
C GLY A 104 -3.17 23.41 -6.23
N ALA A 105 -3.70 24.62 -6.41
CA ALA A 105 -3.51 25.40 -7.63
C ALA A 105 -2.03 25.81 -7.89
N ASP A 106 -1.22 25.82 -6.85
CA ASP A 106 0.23 26.09 -6.88
C ASP A 106 1.09 24.87 -7.24
N GLY A 107 0.46 23.68 -7.37
CA GLY A 107 1.13 22.42 -7.64
C GLY A 107 1.70 21.71 -6.40
N GLU A 108 1.57 22.31 -5.22
CA GLU A 108 1.95 21.69 -3.95
C GLU A 108 0.78 20.90 -3.36
N PHE A 109 1.05 19.97 -2.44
CA PHE A 109 -0.03 19.24 -1.77
C PHE A 109 -0.86 20.15 -0.87
N ASP A 110 -2.17 20.01 -0.94
CA ASP A 110 -3.09 20.78 -0.11
C ASP A 110 -3.27 20.13 1.27
N PHE A 111 -2.67 20.73 2.28
CA PHE A 111 -2.75 20.34 3.69
C PHE A 111 -3.84 21.08 4.48
N SER A 112 -4.54 22.03 3.86
CA SER A 112 -5.49 22.93 4.56
C SER A 112 -6.66 22.19 5.21
N GLY A 113 -7.02 21.02 4.70
CA GLY A 113 -8.08 20.18 5.26
C GLY A 113 -7.65 19.23 6.36
N LEU A 114 -6.40 19.28 6.83
CA LEU A 114 -5.90 18.44 7.91
C LEU A 114 -6.14 19.07 9.27
N THR A 115 -6.39 18.23 10.25
CA THR A 115 -6.56 18.61 11.67
C THR A 115 -5.58 17.83 12.53
N THR A 116 -5.53 18.15 13.81
CA THR A 116 -4.70 17.40 14.81
C THR A 116 -5.19 15.97 15.03
N ASP A 117 -6.40 15.65 14.58
CA ASP A 117 -6.95 14.29 14.67
C ASP A 117 -6.56 13.40 13.49
N ASP A 118 -6.07 13.99 12.41
CA ASP A 118 -5.62 13.22 11.26
C ASP A 118 -4.30 12.51 11.51
N VAL A 119 -4.18 11.31 10.95
CA VAL A 119 -2.92 10.58 10.83
C VAL A 119 -2.43 10.75 9.40
N VAL A 120 -1.21 11.26 9.22
CA VAL A 120 -0.67 11.52 7.89
C VAL A 120 0.40 10.48 7.55
N ILE A 121 0.23 9.81 6.42
CA ILE A 121 1.23 8.89 5.86
C ILE A 121 2.07 9.66 4.84
N MET A 122 3.38 9.72 5.09
CA MET A 122 4.37 10.29 4.16
C MET A 122 4.97 9.14 3.37
N PRO A 123 4.86 9.12 2.03
CA PRO A 123 5.38 8.02 1.22
C PRO A 123 6.91 7.96 1.23
N ALA A 124 7.44 6.77 0.91
CA ALA A 124 8.88 6.50 0.93
C ALA A 124 9.69 7.32 -0.09
N PHE A 125 9.05 7.80 -1.15
CA PHE A 125 9.68 8.66 -2.15
C PHE A 125 9.89 10.11 -1.68
N GLY A 126 9.44 10.39 -0.46
CA GLY A 126 9.50 11.73 0.11
C GLY A 126 8.46 12.68 -0.50
N VAL A 127 8.35 13.81 0.12
CA VAL A 127 7.64 14.99 -0.38
C VAL A 127 8.61 16.15 -0.34
N THR A 128 8.60 17.00 -1.34
CA THR A 128 9.31 18.26 -1.29
C THR A 128 8.68 19.11 -0.18
N ILE A 129 9.52 19.60 0.71
CA ILE A 129 9.14 20.53 1.77
C ILE A 129 9.26 21.95 1.22
#